data_cd16e0ff7284a150d41b5c1074c6cca1
#
_entry.id   cd16e0ff7284a150d41b5c1074c6cca1
#
_cell.length_a   1.000
_cell.length_b   1.000
_cell.length_c   1.000
_cell.angle_alpha   90.00
_cell.angle_beta   90.00
_cell.angle_gamma   90.00
#
_symmetry.space_group_name_H-M   'P 1'
#
loop_
_entity.id
_entity.type
_entity.pdbx_description
1 polymer ?
#
loop_
_entity_poly.entity_id
_entity_poly.type
_entity_poly.pdbx_seq_one_letter_code
_entity_poly.pdbx_strand_id
1 'polypeptide(L)'
;MPDDYSAMGAFNAVKEMGFSVPEDISIVGYDGIAYSQLLSPKLTTYLQDTDLIGVTAAKQLVSLIENPQTTFKEVITVDGKLLEGGSVSDIN
;
A
#
# COMPACT_ATOMS: atom_id res chain seq x y z
N MET A 1 1.72 9.31 -3.33
CA MET A 1 1.33 9.61 -1.93
C MET A 1 1.96 8.57 -1.00
N PRO A 2 2.38 8.92 0.21
CA PRO A 2 3.10 8.00 1.10
C PRO A 2 2.27 6.78 1.54
N ASP A 3 0.95 6.89 1.61
CA ASP A 3 0.06 5.78 1.92
C ASP A 3 -1.33 6.00 1.31
N ASP A 4 -2.19 4.99 1.41
CA ASP A 4 -3.54 5.07 0.85
C ASP A 4 -4.42 6.09 1.57
N TYR A 5 -4.25 6.30 2.87
CA TYR A 5 -5.03 7.29 3.60
C TYR A 5 -4.71 8.71 3.10
N SER A 6 -3.42 9.02 2.92
CA SER A 6 -3.00 10.30 2.35
C SER A 6 -3.50 10.46 0.92
N ALA A 7 -3.46 9.39 0.13
CA ALA A 7 -3.96 9.39 -1.24
C ALA A 7 -5.45 9.66 -1.29
N MET A 8 -6.24 9.10 -0.35
CA MET A 8 -7.68 9.36 -0.25
C MET A 8 -7.96 10.83 0.08
N GLY A 9 -7.18 11.43 0.97
CA GLY A 9 -7.29 12.86 1.27
C GLY A 9 -7.01 13.71 0.04
N ALA A 10 -5.96 13.39 -0.70
CA ALA A 10 -5.64 14.07 -1.95
C ALA A 10 -6.75 13.90 -2.99
N PHE A 11 -7.30 12.70 -3.11
CA PHE A 11 -8.40 12.39 -4.02
C PHE A 11 -9.62 13.28 -3.73
N ASN A 12 -10.01 13.39 -2.46
CA ASN A 12 -11.14 14.21 -2.06
C ASN A 12 -10.87 15.70 -2.33
N ALA A 13 -9.66 16.18 -2.02
CA ALA A 13 -9.29 17.58 -2.24
C ALA A 13 -9.34 17.94 -3.73
N VAL A 14 -8.85 17.06 -4.59
CA VAL A 14 -8.87 17.25 -6.04
C VAL A 14 -10.29 17.36 -6.54
N LYS A 15 -11.19 16.49 -6.06
CA LYS A 15 -12.61 16.51 -6.43
C LYS A 15 -13.30 17.80 -5.96
N GLU A 16 -13.02 18.23 -4.73
CA GLU A 16 -13.58 19.48 -4.20
C GLU A 16 -13.14 20.71 -5.00
N MET A 17 -11.92 20.66 -5.56
CA MET A 17 -11.41 21.72 -6.41
C MET A 17 -11.98 21.70 -7.83
N GLY A 18 -12.82 20.73 -8.15
CA GLY A 18 -13.46 20.62 -9.46
C GLY A 18 -12.65 19.86 -10.50
N PHE A 19 -11.59 19.18 -10.09
CA PHE A 19 -10.79 18.35 -11.00
C PHE A 19 -11.22 16.90 -10.97
N SER A 20 -10.94 16.18 -12.05
CA SER A 20 -11.29 14.77 -12.20
C SER A 20 -10.04 13.88 -12.05
N VAL A 21 -10.24 12.70 -11.47
CA VAL A 21 -9.22 11.65 -11.40
C VAL A 21 -9.70 10.50 -12.28
N PRO A 22 -8.93 10.00 -13.23
CA PRO A 22 -7.55 10.34 -13.57
C PRO A 22 -7.39 11.41 -14.66
N GLU A 23 -8.48 11.95 -15.21
CA GLU A 23 -8.44 12.78 -16.42
C GLU A 23 -7.56 14.01 -16.25
N ASP A 24 -7.69 14.71 -15.13
CA ASP A 24 -6.91 15.90 -14.84
C ASP A 24 -5.65 15.58 -14.04
N ILE A 25 -5.77 14.70 -13.04
CA ILE A 25 -4.69 14.35 -12.11
C ILE A 25 -4.73 12.85 -11.86
N SER A 26 -3.57 12.21 -11.98
CA SER A 26 -3.39 10.80 -11.58
C SER A 26 -2.93 10.72 -10.13
N ILE A 27 -3.46 9.74 -9.37
CA ILE A 27 -3.11 9.53 -7.97
C ILE A 27 -2.74 8.08 -7.75
N VAL A 28 -1.62 7.86 -7.04
CA VAL A 28 -1.12 6.53 -6.67
C VAL A 28 -0.98 6.49 -5.16
N GLY A 29 -1.41 5.39 -4.56
CA GLY A 29 -1.27 5.15 -3.13
C GLY A 29 -0.19 4.12 -2.82
N TYR A 30 -0.13 3.72 -1.56
CA TYR A 30 0.76 2.68 -1.07
C TYR A 30 0.10 2.00 0.13
N ASP A 31 0.21 0.71 0.22
CA ASP A 31 -0.25 -0.27 1.22
C ASP A 31 -1.34 -1.20 0.71
N GLY A 32 -2.26 -0.72 -0.12
CA GLY A 32 -3.34 -1.55 -0.64
C GLY A 32 -4.43 -1.82 0.40
N ILE A 33 -4.77 -0.82 1.21
CA ILE A 33 -5.87 -0.99 2.18
C ILE A 33 -7.19 -1.28 1.44
N ALA A 34 -8.05 -2.10 2.05
CA ALA A 34 -9.30 -2.51 1.42
C ALA A 34 -10.16 -1.30 1.01
N TYR A 35 -10.15 -0.25 1.81
CA TYR A 35 -10.94 0.95 1.56
C TYR A 35 -10.56 1.66 0.26
N SER A 36 -9.28 1.56 -0.17
CA SER A 36 -8.81 2.19 -1.41
C SER A 36 -9.51 1.63 -2.65
N GLN A 37 -10.04 0.41 -2.57
CA GLN A 37 -10.73 -0.25 -3.67
C GLN A 37 -12.22 0.10 -3.71
N LEU A 38 -12.71 0.84 -2.74
CA LEU A 38 -14.08 1.35 -2.71
C LEU A 38 -14.22 2.73 -3.34
N LEU A 39 -13.11 3.37 -3.67
CA LEU A 39 -13.12 4.67 -4.34
C LEU A 39 -13.59 4.55 -5.79
N SER A 40 -14.08 5.64 -6.34
CA SER A 40 -14.50 5.70 -7.74
C SER A 40 -13.78 6.89 -8.43
N PRO A 41 -12.77 6.62 -9.25
CA PRO A 41 -12.22 5.30 -9.62
C PRO A 41 -11.45 4.64 -8.48
N LYS A 42 -11.24 3.33 -8.58
CA LYS A 42 -10.42 2.60 -7.61
C LYS A 42 -8.99 3.14 -7.62
N LEU A 43 -8.39 3.23 -6.45
CA LEU A 43 -7.02 3.73 -6.31
C LEU A 43 -6.01 2.69 -6.81
N THR A 44 -5.11 3.13 -7.70
CA THR A 44 -3.93 2.33 -8.05
C THR A 44 -2.96 2.40 -6.89
N THR A 45 -2.55 1.26 -6.36
CA THR A 45 -1.74 1.19 -5.15
C THR A 45 -0.83 -0.04 -5.17
N TYR A 46 0.20 -0.04 -4.33
CA TYR A 46 1.06 -1.18 -4.14
C TYR A 46 0.57 -1.97 -2.92
N LEU A 47 0.04 -3.17 -3.17
CA LEU A 47 -0.50 -4.03 -2.11
C LEU A 47 0.63 -4.71 -1.37
N GLN A 48 0.73 -4.47 -0.06
CA GLN A 48 1.63 -5.20 0.81
C GLN A 48 0.98 -6.50 1.27
N ASP A 49 1.76 -7.57 1.36
CA ASP A 49 1.31 -8.84 1.92
C ASP A 49 1.41 -8.76 3.44
N THR A 50 0.42 -8.12 4.06
CA THR A 50 0.41 -7.86 5.50
C THR A 50 0.33 -9.15 6.31
N ASP A 51 -0.36 -10.17 5.82
CA ASP A 51 -0.45 -11.47 6.50
C ASP A 51 0.94 -12.13 6.55
N LEU A 52 1.65 -12.17 5.44
CA LEU A 52 2.97 -12.77 5.40
C LEU A 52 3.98 -11.95 6.21
N ILE A 53 3.90 -10.63 6.18
CA ILE A 53 4.75 -9.76 7.01
C ILE A 53 4.53 -10.08 8.49
N GLY A 54 3.27 -10.15 8.92
CA GLY A 54 2.92 -10.45 10.31
C GLY A 54 3.39 -11.83 10.75
N VAL A 55 3.16 -12.86 9.94
CA VAL A 55 3.59 -14.23 10.24
C VAL A 55 5.12 -14.32 10.31
N THR A 56 5.81 -13.70 9.35
CA THR A 56 7.27 -13.72 9.30
C THR A 56 7.87 -13.01 10.53
N ALA A 57 7.34 -11.85 10.89
CA ALA A 57 7.78 -11.10 12.07
C ALA A 57 7.56 -11.90 13.35
N ALA A 58 6.39 -12.52 13.50
CA ALA A 58 6.07 -13.32 14.69
C ALA A 58 6.99 -14.53 14.83
N LYS A 59 7.25 -15.26 13.74
CA LYS A 59 8.16 -16.40 13.74
C LYS A 59 9.58 -15.98 14.13
N GLN A 60 10.07 -14.87 13.60
CA GLN A 60 11.39 -14.36 13.92
C GLN A 60 11.49 -13.97 15.38
N LEU A 61 10.48 -13.33 15.93
CA LEU A 61 10.45 -12.93 17.32
C LEU A 61 10.45 -14.14 18.25
N VAL A 62 9.63 -15.15 17.97
CA VAL A 62 9.58 -16.40 18.74
C VAL A 62 10.94 -17.09 18.73
N SER A 63 11.61 -17.16 17.57
CA SER A 63 12.94 -17.76 17.46
C SER A 63 13.96 -17.00 18.32
N LEU A 64 13.91 -15.67 18.35
CA LEU A 64 14.81 -14.85 19.17
C LEU A 64 14.56 -15.06 20.66
N ILE A 65 13.32 -15.27 21.07
CA ILE A 65 12.97 -15.53 22.48
C ILE A 65 13.43 -16.93 22.92
N GLU A 66 13.17 -17.95 22.09
CA GLU A 66 13.48 -19.35 22.42
C GLU A 66 14.95 -19.70 22.25
N ASN A 67 15.63 -19.11 21.26
CA ASN A 67 17.00 -19.43 20.89
C ASN A 67 17.83 -18.15 20.68
N PRO A 68 18.02 -17.33 21.72
CA PRO A 68 18.65 -16.01 21.56
C PRO A 68 20.12 -16.07 21.13
N GLN A 69 20.80 -17.19 21.37
CA GLN A 69 22.21 -17.33 21.02
C GLN A 69 22.44 -17.91 19.62
N THR A 70 21.43 -18.58 19.06
CA THR A 70 21.54 -19.25 17.76
C THR A 70 20.72 -18.58 16.66
N THR A 71 19.82 -17.65 17.02
CA THR A 71 19.01 -16.93 16.06
C THR A 71 19.68 -15.62 15.68
N PHE A 72 19.91 -15.44 14.39
CA PHE A 72 20.54 -14.23 13.85
C PHE A 72 19.48 -13.17 13.53
N LYS A 73 19.84 -11.92 13.77
CA LYS A 73 19.03 -10.79 13.29
C LYS A 73 19.26 -10.66 11.80
N GLU A 74 18.19 -10.61 11.04
CA GLU A 74 18.27 -10.48 9.59
C GLU A 74 17.18 -9.56 9.06
N VAL A 75 17.45 -8.98 7.89
CA VAL A 75 16.45 -8.21 7.16
C VAL A 75 15.76 -9.17 6.21
N ILE A 76 14.43 -9.35 6.41
CA ILE A 76 13.62 -10.20 5.57
C ILE A 76 12.71 -9.31 4.73
N THR A 77 12.81 -9.43 3.41
CA THR A 77 11.99 -8.67 2.49
C THR A 77 10.79 -9.50 2.06
N VAL A 78 9.61 -8.92 2.19
CA VAL A 78 8.36 -9.53 1.74
C VAL A 78 7.84 -8.73 0.56
N ASP A 79 7.70 -9.37 -0.59
CA ASP A 79 7.25 -8.71 -1.80
C ASP A 79 5.74 -8.46 -1.77
N GLY A 80 5.33 -7.30 -2.28
CA GLY A 80 3.94 -6.99 -2.55
C GLY A 80 3.64 -7.08 -4.05
N LYS A 81 2.54 -6.49 -4.46
CA LYS A 81 2.17 -6.42 -5.87
C LYS A 81 1.43 -5.13 -6.18
N LEU A 82 1.55 -4.69 -7.43
CA LEU A 82 0.80 -3.53 -7.90
C LEU A 82 -0.66 -3.91 -8.14
N LEU A 83 -1.58 -3.15 -7.54
CA LEU A 83 -3.00 -3.22 -7.85
C LEU A 83 -3.34 -2.07 -8.77
N GLU A 84 -3.64 -2.39 -10.02
CA GLU A 84 -4.07 -1.39 -10.98
C GLU A 84 -5.54 -1.06 -10.74
N GLY A 85 -5.80 0.22 -10.43
CA GLY A 85 -7.15 0.77 -10.35
C GLY A 85 -7.43 1.64 -11.56
N GLY A 86 -8.30 2.62 -11.38
CA GLY A 86 -8.63 3.59 -12.41
C GLY A 86 -8.12 4.99 -12.12
N SER A 87 -7.24 5.18 -11.13
CA SER A 87 -6.79 6.52 -10.68
C SER A 87 -5.60 7.07 -11.45
N VAL A 88 -5.07 6.32 -12.41
CA VAL A 88 -3.92 6.73 -13.24
C VAL A 88 -4.32 6.65 -14.70
N SER A 89 -3.95 7.66 -15.49
CA SER A 89 -4.18 7.67 -16.92
C SER A 89 -2.87 7.86 -17.67
N ASP A 90 -2.85 7.35 -18.91
CA ASP A 90 -1.79 7.63 -19.86
C ASP A 90 -1.89 9.09 -20.32
N ILE A 91 -0.74 9.74 -20.40
CA ILE A 91 -0.65 11.12 -20.88
C ILE A 91 -0.19 11.22 -22.35
N ASN A 92 -0.03 10.09 -23.01
CA ASN A 92 0.42 10.03 -24.42
C ASN A 92 -0.75 10.12 -25.39
#